data_31b84f189fd07dc23f365e1ada720209
#
_entry.id   31b84f189fd07dc23f365e1ada720209
#
_cell.length_a   1.000
_cell.length_b   1.000
_cell.length_c   1.000
_cell.angle_alpha   90.00
_cell.angle_beta   90.00
_cell.angle_gamma   90.00
#
_symmetry.space_group_name_H-M   'P 1'
#
loop_
_entity.id
_entity.type
_entity.pdbx_description
1 polymer ?
#
loop_
_entity_poly.entity_id
_entity_poly.type
_entity_poly.pdbx_seq_one_letter_code
_entity_poly.pdbx_strand_id
1 'polypeptide(L)'
;MKMQNAEIRPFWEQAYRDPEAVAFSKGPTVDVAEFHHLIPPGSLVLDVGCGEGRNAIFLAGLGHRAEGFDLSGPGIEKAKAIAAAQGVDVRFWAQDLAAFGFERDYDVILSHGVLHLPEKRVRDAFLRRAQAHTVPGGLHFIGIFTDRLPAAPDMVSVTKSLFGVGELPGLYADWEILHHDEGAFRDEHPGGVRHEHAYERVIARKPA
;
A
#
# COMPACT_ATOMS: atom_id res chain seq x y z
N MET A 1 19.22 8.01 35.43
CA MET A 1 19.48 8.31 34.00
C MET A 1 18.45 7.57 33.19
N LYS A 2 17.36 8.24 32.78
CA LYS A 2 16.29 7.63 31.96
C LYS A 2 16.85 7.47 30.56
N MET A 3 17.08 6.23 30.12
CA MET A 3 17.28 5.92 28.70
C MET A 3 16.00 6.35 28.00
N GLN A 4 16.09 7.41 27.21
CA GLN A 4 15.03 7.76 26.26
C GLN A 4 14.87 6.54 25.35
N ASN A 5 13.67 5.95 25.34
CA ASN A 5 13.28 5.01 24.31
C ASN A 5 13.50 5.73 22.97
N ALA A 6 14.58 5.39 22.25
CA ALA A 6 14.70 5.76 20.86
C ALA A 6 13.50 5.09 20.16
N GLU A 7 12.55 5.90 19.71
CA GLU A 7 11.46 5.43 18.86
C GLU A 7 12.10 4.69 17.69
N ILE A 8 11.88 3.37 17.63
CA ILE A 8 12.36 2.55 16.51
C ILE A 8 11.56 3.04 15.31
N ARG A 9 12.23 3.84 14.49
CA ARG A 9 11.61 4.32 13.23
C ARG A 9 11.83 3.26 12.17
N PRO A 10 10.79 2.87 11.44
CA PRO A 10 10.92 1.97 10.31
C PRO A 10 11.94 2.49 9.29
N PHE A 11 12.64 1.61 8.60
CA PHE A 11 13.72 1.98 7.66
C PHE A 11 13.26 2.96 6.56
N TRP A 12 12.01 2.84 6.11
CA TRP A 12 11.47 3.73 5.09
C TRP A 12 11.37 5.20 5.54
N GLU A 13 11.18 5.46 6.83
CA GLU A 13 11.17 6.84 7.36
C GLU A 13 12.50 7.57 7.12
N GLN A 14 13.61 6.85 7.17
CA GLN A 14 14.91 7.41 6.82
C GLN A 14 15.06 7.60 5.31
N ALA A 15 14.66 6.60 4.51
CA ALA A 15 14.71 6.66 3.06
C ALA A 15 13.81 7.78 2.49
N TYR A 16 12.65 8.03 3.12
CA TYR A 16 11.78 9.12 2.70
C TYR A 16 12.37 10.52 2.95
N ARG A 17 13.23 10.66 3.97
CA ARG A 17 13.92 11.94 4.27
C ARG A 17 15.10 12.24 3.35
N ASP A 18 15.61 11.25 2.67
CA ASP A 18 16.69 11.38 1.72
C ASP A 18 16.12 11.50 0.29
N PRO A 19 16.29 12.66 -0.39
CA PRO A 19 15.77 12.84 -1.74
C PRO A 19 16.34 11.87 -2.77
N GLU A 20 17.57 11.40 -2.57
CA GLU A 20 18.27 10.50 -3.50
C GLU A 20 18.01 9.01 -3.22
N ALA A 21 17.59 8.67 -1.99
CA ALA A 21 17.27 7.30 -1.64
C ALA A 21 15.98 6.85 -2.33
N VAL A 22 15.86 5.55 -2.56
CA VAL A 22 14.63 4.89 -3.01
C VAL A 22 14.24 3.91 -1.92
N ALA A 23 13.06 4.08 -1.32
CA ALA A 23 12.64 3.24 -0.21
C ALA A 23 12.36 1.80 -0.66
N PHE A 24 11.74 1.62 -1.83
CA PHE A 24 11.34 0.31 -2.34
C PHE A 24 11.75 0.12 -3.81
N SER A 25 11.10 0.81 -4.74
CA SER A 25 11.44 0.78 -6.18
C SER A 25 11.04 2.08 -6.86
N LYS A 26 11.71 2.41 -7.99
CA LYS A 26 11.37 3.61 -8.79
C LYS A 26 10.09 3.45 -9.62
N GLY A 27 9.64 2.22 -9.87
CA GLY A 27 8.44 1.93 -10.64
C GLY A 27 7.27 1.50 -9.74
N PRO A 28 6.07 1.33 -10.32
CA PRO A 28 4.91 0.79 -9.61
C PRO A 28 5.17 -0.63 -9.11
N THR A 29 4.29 -1.15 -8.27
CA THR A 29 4.30 -2.57 -7.91
C THR A 29 4.06 -3.44 -9.16
N VAL A 30 4.57 -4.67 -9.13
CA VAL A 30 4.54 -5.58 -10.29
C VAL A 30 3.11 -5.80 -10.79
N ASP A 31 2.18 -6.05 -9.88
CA ASP A 31 0.76 -6.25 -10.20
C ASP A 31 0.10 -4.99 -10.80
N VAL A 32 0.42 -3.80 -10.30
CA VAL A 32 -0.06 -2.55 -10.89
C VAL A 32 0.53 -2.35 -12.28
N ALA A 33 1.83 -2.61 -12.48
CA ALA A 33 2.47 -2.50 -13.80
C ALA A 33 1.88 -3.47 -14.82
N GLU A 34 1.55 -4.69 -14.40
CA GLU A 34 1.07 -5.75 -15.28
C GLU A 34 -0.43 -5.62 -15.58
N PHE A 35 -1.23 -5.26 -14.58
CA PHE A 35 -2.69 -5.29 -14.67
C PHE A 35 -3.37 -3.93 -14.73
N HIS A 36 -2.63 -2.80 -14.88
CA HIS A 36 -3.25 -1.47 -15.00
C HIS A 36 -4.27 -1.39 -16.16
N HIS A 37 -4.11 -2.22 -17.19
CA HIS A 37 -5.02 -2.27 -18.34
C HIS A 37 -6.46 -2.71 -17.97
N LEU A 38 -6.67 -3.30 -16.78
CA LEU A 38 -7.99 -3.62 -16.24
C LEU A 38 -8.72 -2.40 -15.69
N ILE A 39 -8.01 -1.30 -15.44
CA ILE A 39 -8.55 -0.07 -14.87
C ILE A 39 -9.20 0.76 -15.98
N PRO A 40 -10.51 1.07 -15.87
CA PRO A 40 -11.17 1.90 -16.87
C PRO A 40 -10.50 3.29 -17.02
N PRO A 41 -10.41 3.85 -18.24
CA PRO A 41 -9.77 5.16 -18.46
C PRO A 41 -10.40 6.27 -17.60
N GLY A 42 -9.56 7.15 -17.03
CA GLY A 42 -10.01 8.29 -16.23
C GLY A 42 -10.55 7.95 -14.84
N SER A 43 -10.37 6.72 -14.38
CA SER A 43 -10.79 6.25 -13.05
C SER A 43 -10.27 7.13 -11.91
N LEU A 44 -11.06 7.22 -10.85
CA LEU A 44 -10.64 7.79 -9.56
C LEU A 44 -9.98 6.70 -8.72
N VAL A 45 -8.73 6.91 -8.39
CA VAL A 45 -7.86 5.94 -7.72
C VAL A 45 -7.47 6.44 -6.34
N LEU A 46 -7.55 5.58 -5.32
CA LEU A 46 -7.00 5.82 -3.99
C LEU A 46 -5.84 4.85 -3.71
N ASP A 47 -4.66 5.40 -3.43
CA ASP A 47 -3.47 4.64 -3.01
C ASP A 47 -3.29 4.77 -1.48
N VAL A 48 -3.52 3.67 -0.77
CA VAL A 48 -3.55 3.58 0.69
C VAL A 48 -2.19 3.16 1.22
N GLY A 49 -1.57 4.03 2.04
CA GLY A 49 -0.19 3.84 2.47
C GLY A 49 0.77 3.99 1.29
N CYS A 50 0.59 5.09 0.55
CA CYS A 50 1.24 5.31 -0.74
C CYS A 50 2.76 5.53 -0.66
N GLY A 51 3.32 5.80 0.54
CA GLY A 51 4.72 6.11 0.75
C GLY A 51 5.19 7.28 -0.10
N GLU A 52 6.18 7.05 -0.98
CA GLU A 52 6.68 8.03 -1.94
C GLU A 52 5.86 8.08 -3.26
N GLY A 53 4.66 7.47 -3.28
CA GLY A 53 3.63 7.68 -4.31
C GLY A 53 3.79 6.88 -5.59
N ARG A 54 4.64 5.86 -5.66
CA ARG A 54 5.02 5.15 -6.90
C ARG A 54 3.85 4.64 -7.73
N ASN A 55 2.80 4.06 -7.11
CA ASN A 55 1.63 3.54 -7.81
C ASN A 55 0.71 4.67 -8.26
N ALA A 56 0.37 5.61 -7.36
CA ALA A 56 -0.48 6.75 -7.67
C ALA A 56 0.10 7.62 -8.78
N ILE A 57 1.43 7.91 -8.75
CA ILE A 57 2.13 8.68 -9.77
C ILE A 57 2.09 7.97 -11.12
N PHE A 58 2.36 6.66 -11.13
CA PHE A 58 2.30 5.85 -12.35
C PHE A 58 0.90 5.90 -12.98
N LEU A 59 -0.15 5.70 -12.20
CA LEU A 59 -1.54 5.71 -12.70
C LEU A 59 -1.97 7.12 -13.14
N ALA A 60 -1.55 8.18 -12.44
CA ALA A 60 -1.77 9.55 -12.89
C ALA A 60 -1.11 9.83 -14.24
N GLY A 61 0.11 9.31 -14.47
CA GLY A 61 0.80 9.38 -15.75
C GLY A 61 0.06 8.68 -16.90
N LEU A 62 -0.80 7.73 -16.59
CA LEU A 62 -1.71 7.06 -17.54
C LEU A 62 -3.06 7.78 -17.72
N GLY A 63 -3.27 8.94 -17.07
CA GLY A 63 -4.47 9.75 -17.20
C GLY A 63 -5.58 9.43 -16.18
N HIS A 64 -5.29 8.67 -15.13
CA HIS A 64 -6.21 8.47 -14.02
C HIS A 64 -6.17 9.65 -13.05
N ARG A 65 -7.27 9.88 -12.32
CA ARG A 65 -7.34 10.83 -11.21
C ARG A 65 -6.87 10.15 -9.94
N ALA A 66 -5.63 10.34 -9.56
CA ALA A 66 -5.04 9.63 -8.43
C ALA A 66 -4.98 10.48 -7.15
N GLU A 67 -5.32 9.85 -6.04
CA GLU A 67 -5.16 10.36 -4.69
C GLU A 67 -4.36 9.35 -3.87
N GLY A 68 -3.59 9.81 -2.88
CA GLY A 68 -2.84 8.90 -2.01
C GLY A 68 -2.61 9.46 -0.63
N PHE A 69 -2.64 8.61 0.37
CA PHE A 69 -2.29 9.00 1.73
C PHE A 69 -1.31 8.01 2.37
N ASP A 70 -0.53 8.54 3.30
CA ASP A 70 0.39 7.76 4.12
C ASP A 70 0.49 8.37 5.52
N LEU A 71 0.86 7.59 6.52
CA LEU A 71 1.13 8.10 7.86
C LEU A 71 2.40 8.98 7.87
N SER A 72 3.36 8.70 6.99
CA SER A 72 4.64 9.39 6.91
C SER A 72 4.52 10.75 6.22
N GLY A 73 4.63 11.83 6.99
CA GLY A 73 4.75 13.19 6.44
C GLY A 73 5.94 13.32 5.46
N PRO A 74 7.16 12.84 5.80
CA PRO A 74 8.28 12.82 4.86
C PRO A 74 8.01 12.04 3.57
N GLY A 75 7.32 10.89 3.65
CA GLY A 75 6.90 10.13 2.47
C GLY A 75 5.99 10.95 1.55
N ILE A 76 5.01 11.63 2.13
CA ILE A 76 4.07 12.51 1.41
C ILE A 76 4.79 13.69 0.73
N GLU A 77 5.71 14.37 1.43
CA GLU A 77 6.46 15.48 0.81
C GLU A 77 7.34 14.98 -0.35
N LYS A 78 7.94 13.81 -0.21
CA LYS A 78 8.70 13.16 -1.28
C LYS A 78 7.81 12.77 -2.46
N ALA A 79 6.63 12.19 -2.20
CA ALA A 79 5.66 11.84 -3.24
C ALA A 79 5.23 13.07 -4.06
N LYS A 80 4.95 14.20 -3.39
CA LYS A 80 4.63 15.48 -4.05
C LYS A 80 5.78 15.97 -4.93
N ALA A 81 7.01 15.89 -4.43
CA ALA A 81 8.20 16.32 -5.19
C ALA A 81 8.41 15.44 -6.43
N ILE A 82 8.24 14.11 -6.32
CA ILE A 82 8.36 13.18 -7.45
C ILE A 82 7.26 13.45 -8.48
N ALA A 83 6.00 13.61 -8.05
CA ALA A 83 4.87 13.90 -8.95
C ALA A 83 5.11 15.21 -9.71
N ALA A 84 5.54 16.28 -9.03
CA ALA A 84 5.87 17.56 -9.65
C ALA A 84 7.00 17.42 -10.68
N ALA A 85 8.07 16.68 -10.35
CA ALA A 85 9.18 16.43 -11.26
C ALA A 85 8.77 15.64 -12.52
N GLN A 86 7.77 14.78 -12.42
CA GLN A 86 7.20 14.03 -13.54
C GLN A 86 6.06 14.77 -14.27
N GLY A 87 5.65 15.95 -13.79
CA GLY A 87 4.59 16.75 -14.40
C GLY A 87 3.20 16.11 -14.30
N VAL A 88 2.94 15.29 -13.28
CA VAL A 88 1.64 14.65 -13.04
C VAL A 88 0.97 15.26 -11.81
N ASP A 89 -0.36 15.35 -11.85
CA ASP A 89 -1.18 15.85 -10.75
C ASP A 89 -1.72 14.69 -9.90
N VAL A 90 -1.31 14.64 -8.64
CA VAL A 90 -1.77 13.64 -7.66
C VAL A 90 -2.02 14.34 -6.33
N ARG A 91 -3.16 14.11 -5.73
CA ARG A 91 -3.48 14.64 -4.40
C ARG A 91 -2.86 13.73 -3.33
N PHE A 92 -1.82 14.23 -2.63
CA PHE A 92 -1.19 13.52 -1.52
C PHE A 92 -1.40 14.23 -0.18
N TRP A 93 -1.69 13.46 0.89
CA TRP A 93 -1.78 14.01 2.25
C TRP A 93 -1.35 13.01 3.32
N ALA A 94 -0.87 13.52 4.46
CA ALA A 94 -0.54 12.70 5.62
C ALA A 94 -1.82 12.31 6.38
N GLN A 95 -2.02 11.00 6.60
CA GLN A 95 -3.22 10.47 7.24
C GLN A 95 -2.96 9.11 7.88
N ASP A 96 -3.45 8.92 9.10
CA ASP A 96 -3.51 7.61 9.75
C ASP A 96 -4.67 6.80 9.16
N LEU A 97 -4.39 5.56 8.73
CA LEU A 97 -5.37 4.59 8.24
C LEU A 97 -6.51 4.35 9.24
N ALA A 98 -6.20 4.33 10.56
CA ALA A 98 -7.21 4.16 11.59
C ALA A 98 -8.23 5.30 11.65
N ALA A 99 -7.78 6.53 11.33
CA ALA A 99 -8.60 7.74 11.35
C ALA A 99 -9.14 8.14 9.97
N PHE A 100 -8.79 7.39 8.90
CA PHE A 100 -9.26 7.70 7.55
C PHE A 100 -10.77 7.48 7.42
N GLY A 101 -11.47 8.51 6.92
CA GLY A 101 -12.89 8.46 6.57
C GLY A 101 -13.07 8.58 5.06
N PHE A 102 -13.87 7.70 4.48
CA PHE A 102 -14.24 7.80 3.06
C PHE A 102 -15.31 8.88 2.90
N GLU A 103 -15.02 9.90 2.10
CA GLU A 103 -15.95 10.99 1.76
C GLU A 103 -16.61 10.80 0.40
N ARG A 104 -16.13 9.82 -0.36
CA ARG A 104 -16.60 9.48 -1.71
C ARG A 104 -16.32 8.02 -2.03
N ASP A 105 -16.89 7.54 -3.11
CA ASP A 105 -16.58 6.24 -3.67
C ASP A 105 -15.46 6.33 -4.70
N TYR A 106 -14.69 5.25 -4.86
CA TYR A 106 -13.54 5.13 -5.75
C TYR A 106 -13.77 4.04 -6.80
N ASP A 107 -13.23 4.26 -7.99
CA ASP A 107 -13.20 3.24 -9.04
C ASP A 107 -12.13 2.18 -8.73
N VAL A 108 -11.02 2.61 -8.11
CA VAL A 108 -9.90 1.73 -7.75
C VAL A 108 -9.35 2.08 -6.37
N ILE A 109 -9.11 1.07 -5.55
CA ILE A 109 -8.39 1.21 -4.29
C ILE A 109 -7.16 0.30 -4.31
N LEU A 110 -5.97 0.90 -4.08
CA LEU A 110 -4.70 0.19 -3.98
C LEU A 110 -4.23 0.16 -2.53
N SER A 111 -3.58 -0.93 -2.11
CA SER A 111 -2.82 -0.98 -0.86
C SER A 111 -1.73 -2.04 -0.94
N HIS A 112 -0.48 -1.65 -0.87
CA HIS A 112 0.66 -2.56 -0.94
C HIS A 112 1.62 -2.37 0.23
N GLY A 113 1.86 -3.46 0.98
CA GLY A 113 2.82 -3.47 2.08
C GLY A 113 2.40 -2.68 3.32
N VAL A 114 1.10 -2.43 3.53
CA VAL A 114 0.59 -1.55 4.59
C VAL A 114 -0.34 -2.27 5.56
N LEU A 115 -1.28 -3.06 5.06
CA LEU A 115 -2.38 -3.59 5.87
C LEU A 115 -1.96 -4.60 6.95
N HIS A 116 -0.73 -5.11 6.94
CA HIS A 116 -0.17 -5.94 8.00
C HIS A 116 0.45 -5.11 9.16
N LEU A 117 0.60 -3.79 8.99
CA LEU A 117 1.19 -2.92 10.01
C LEU A 117 0.23 -2.59 11.16
N PRO A 118 -1.05 -2.19 10.94
CA PRO A 118 -1.97 -1.89 12.01
C PRO A 118 -2.48 -3.15 12.69
N GLU A 119 -3.14 -2.96 13.85
CA GLU A 119 -3.86 -4.03 14.53
C GLU A 119 -4.93 -4.65 13.62
N LYS A 120 -5.16 -5.98 13.74
CA LYS A 120 -6.12 -6.72 12.90
C LYS A 120 -7.50 -6.06 12.85
N ARG A 121 -8.02 -5.60 13.99
CA ARG A 121 -9.33 -4.93 14.05
C ARG A 121 -9.39 -3.64 13.21
N VAL A 122 -8.28 -2.91 13.13
CA VAL A 122 -8.17 -1.65 12.39
C VAL A 122 -8.14 -1.94 10.89
N ARG A 123 -7.26 -2.87 10.45
CA ARG A 123 -7.16 -3.26 9.04
C ARG A 123 -8.49 -3.85 8.51
N ASP A 124 -9.13 -4.74 9.28
CA ASP A 124 -10.37 -5.39 8.86
C ASP A 124 -11.53 -4.37 8.79
N ALA A 125 -11.59 -3.41 9.72
CA ALA A 125 -12.57 -2.34 9.67
C ALA A 125 -12.31 -1.40 8.47
N PHE A 126 -11.05 -1.11 8.17
CA PHE A 126 -10.67 -0.32 6.99
C PHE A 126 -11.07 -1.04 5.69
N LEU A 127 -10.70 -2.32 5.53
CA LEU A 127 -11.02 -3.11 4.33
C LEU A 127 -12.53 -3.17 4.07
N ARG A 128 -13.36 -3.42 5.09
CA ARG A 128 -14.83 -3.40 4.94
C ARG A 128 -15.33 -2.03 4.45
N ARG A 129 -14.78 -0.93 4.97
CA ARG A 129 -15.15 0.42 4.51
C ARG A 129 -14.66 0.68 3.09
N ALA A 130 -13.44 0.26 2.74
CA ALA A 130 -12.91 0.34 1.40
C ALA A 130 -13.80 -0.40 0.39
N GLN A 131 -14.21 -1.65 0.72
CA GLN A 131 -15.15 -2.41 -0.10
C GLN A 131 -16.51 -1.71 -0.24
N ALA A 132 -17.03 -1.10 0.82
CA ALA A 132 -18.29 -0.36 0.79
C ALA A 132 -18.19 0.88 -0.11
N HIS A 133 -17.05 1.59 -0.06
CA HIS A 133 -16.77 2.82 -0.83
C HIS A 133 -16.05 2.56 -2.17
N THR A 134 -16.22 1.39 -2.72
CA THR A 134 -15.83 1.07 -4.11
C THR A 134 -17.10 1.02 -4.96
N VAL A 135 -17.08 1.66 -6.12
CA VAL A 135 -18.21 1.62 -7.06
C VAL A 135 -18.51 0.20 -7.53
N PRO A 136 -19.74 -0.15 -7.93
CA PRO A 136 -20.01 -1.41 -8.63
C PRO A 136 -19.09 -1.58 -9.84
N GLY A 137 -18.49 -2.75 -10.02
CA GLY A 137 -17.47 -3.00 -11.05
C GLY A 137 -16.08 -2.44 -10.75
N GLY A 138 -15.90 -1.69 -9.65
CA GLY A 138 -14.61 -1.13 -9.24
C GLY A 138 -13.63 -2.19 -8.76
N LEU A 139 -12.35 -1.82 -8.66
CA LEU A 139 -11.24 -2.75 -8.48
C LEU A 139 -10.48 -2.48 -7.17
N HIS A 140 -10.05 -3.56 -6.53
CA HIS A 140 -9.02 -3.52 -5.50
C HIS A 140 -7.74 -4.19 -5.98
N PHE A 141 -6.58 -3.56 -5.71
CA PHE A 141 -5.25 -4.11 -5.86
C PHE A 141 -4.61 -4.17 -4.49
N ILE A 142 -4.56 -5.34 -3.88
CA ILE A 142 -4.11 -5.50 -2.49
C ILE A 142 -2.94 -6.45 -2.43
N GLY A 143 -1.81 -5.97 -1.89
CA GLY A 143 -0.62 -6.77 -1.61
C GLY A 143 -0.25 -6.71 -0.13
N ILE A 144 -0.12 -7.87 0.51
CA ILE A 144 0.13 -8.00 1.95
C ILE A 144 1.23 -8.99 2.25
N PHE A 145 1.72 -8.99 3.49
CA PHE A 145 2.59 -10.05 4.00
C PHE A 145 1.81 -11.03 4.87
N THR A 146 2.17 -12.33 4.72
CA THR A 146 1.51 -13.44 5.42
C THR A 146 2.38 -13.99 6.55
N ASP A 147 1.76 -14.68 7.49
CA ASP A 147 2.38 -15.35 8.62
C ASP A 147 3.11 -16.67 8.27
N ARG A 148 3.16 -17.04 6.97
CA ARG A 148 3.98 -18.15 6.48
C ARG A 148 5.46 -17.97 6.82
N LEU A 149 5.92 -16.71 6.86
CA LEU A 149 7.23 -16.32 7.39
C LEU A 149 7.05 -15.25 8.48
N PRO A 150 7.95 -15.21 9.49
CA PRO A 150 7.89 -14.18 10.52
C PRO A 150 8.15 -12.80 9.91
N ALA A 151 7.69 -11.75 10.61
CA ALA A 151 8.06 -10.39 10.26
C ALA A 151 9.59 -10.21 10.29
N ALA A 152 10.12 -9.38 9.39
CA ALA A 152 11.53 -9.04 9.36
C ALA A 152 12.01 -8.55 10.74
N PRO A 153 13.23 -8.88 11.18
CA PRO A 153 13.70 -8.58 12.53
C PRO A 153 13.60 -7.11 12.95
N ASP A 154 13.84 -6.19 12.00
CA ASP A 154 13.74 -4.74 12.20
C ASP A 154 12.30 -4.21 12.08
N MET A 155 11.35 -5.05 11.62
CA MET A 155 9.95 -4.72 11.41
C MET A 155 9.00 -5.28 12.48
N VAL A 156 9.48 -6.17 13.36
CA VAL A 156 8.65 -6.83 14.39
C VAL A 156 7.88 -5.83 15.25
N SER A 157 8.51 -4.69 15.60
CA SER A 157 7.89 -3.69 16.47
C SER A 157 6.71 -2.96 15.81
N VAL A 158 6.68 -2.86 14.49
CA VAL A 158 5.68 -2.12 13.72
C VAL A 158 4.67 -3.02 13.01
N THR A 159 5.01 -4.29 12.78
CA THR A 159 4.10 -5.29 12.21
C THR A 159 3.18 -5.84 13.28
N LYS A 160 1.89 -5.48 13.26
CA LYS A 160 0.93 -5.87 14.30
C LYS A 160 0.03 -7.04 13.91
N SER A 161 -0.17 -7.26 12.62
CA SER A 161 -1.09 -8.30 12.15
C SER A 161 -0.76 -8.81 10.75
N LEU A 162 0.25 -9.69 10.65
CA LEU A 162 0.43 -10.48 9.43
C LEU A 162 -0.89 -11.19 9.10
N PHE A 163 -1.16 -11.37 7.82
CA PHE A 163 -2.32 -12.12 7.37
C PHE A 163 -2.06 -13.63 7.48
N GLY A 164 -3.07 -14.40 7.87
CA GLY A 164 -3.04 -15.85 7.68
C GLY A 164 -2.98 -16.20 6.20
N VAL A 165 -2.27 -17.28 5.87
CA VAL A 165 -2.24 -17.79 4.48
C VAL A 165 -3.67 -18.05 3.99
N GLY A 166 -4.05 -17.49 2.84
CA GLY A 166 -5.40 -17.58 2.28
C GLY A 166 -6.44 -16.66 2.95
N GLU A 167 -6.06 -15.87 3.96
CA GLU A 167 -6.98 -14.90 4.58
C GLU A 167 -7.39 -13.81 3.59
N LEU A 168 -6.45 -13.31 2.77
CA LEU A 168 -6.71 -12.22 1.85
C LEU A 168 -7.77 -12.58 0.79
N PRO A 169 -7.65 -13.65 0.00
CA PRO A 169 -8.72 -14.01 -0.94
C PRO A 169 -10.06 -14.31 -0.26
N GLY A 170 -10.05 -14.83 0.97
CA GLY A 170 -11.26 -15.05 1.75
C GLY A 170 -12.04 -13.77 2.07
N LEU A 171 -11.37 -12.62 2.22
CA LEU A 171 -12.01 -11.32 2.42
C LEU A 171 -12.70 -10.78 1.16
N TYR A 172 -12.45 -11.39 0.00
CA TYR A 172 -13.03 -11.06 -1.30
C TYR A 172 -13.91 -12.19 -1.86
N ALA A 173 -14.43 -13.09 -1.01
CA ALA A 173 -15.23 -14.26 -1.43
C ALA A 173 -16.48 -13.87 -2.24
N ASP A 174 -17.06 -12.68 -1.98
CA ASP A 174 -18.23 -12.15 -2.70
C ASP A 174 -17.85 -11.29 -3.91
N TRP A 175 -16.54 -11.17 -4.23
CA TRP A 175 -16.02 -10.40 -5.36
C TRP A 175 -15.46 -11.34 -6.43
N GLU A 176 -15.37 -10.87 -7.68
CA GLU A 176 -14.66 -11.59 -8.74
C GLU A 176 -13.15 -11.42 -8.55
N ILE A 177 -12.43 -12.48 -8.18
CA ILE A 177 -10.97 -12.47 -8.11
C ILE A 177 -10.42 -12.60 -9.53
N LEU A 178 -9.82 -11.52 -10.04
CA LEU A 178 -9.22 -11.45 -11.38
C LEU A 178 -7.80 -11.98 -11.40
N HIS A 179 -7.08 -11.81 -10.30
CA HIS A 179 -5.71 -12.29 -10.12
C HIS A 179 -5.47 -12.60 -8.65
N HIS A 180 -4.79 -13.70 -8.39
CA HIS A 180 -4.27 -14.06 -7.08
C HIS A 180 -2.92 -14.71 -7.26
N ASP A 181 -1.92 -14.18 -6.61
CA ASP A 181 -0.61 -14.83 -6.50
C ASP A 181 -0.09 -14.79 -5.07
N GLU A 182 0.71 -15.79 -4.72
CA GLU A 182 1.38 -15.91 -3.45
C GLU A 182 2.82 -16.39 -3.64
N GLY A 183 3.67 -16.03 -2.72
CA GLY A 183 5.06 -16.43 -2.82
C GLY A 183 5.90 -15.98 -1.65
N ALA A 184 7.21 -16.03 -1.86
CA ALA A 184 8.19 -15.44 -0.99
C ALA A 184 9.29 -14.77 -1.80
N PHE A 185 9.86 -13.70 -1.28
CA PHE A 185 11.00 -13.04 -1.88
C PHE A 185 12.01 -12.64 -0.82
N ARG A 186 13.26 -12.57 -1.23
CA ARG A 186 14.35 -12.05 -0.40
C ARG A 186 14.41 -10.55 -0.51
N ASP A 187 14.64 -9.92 0.63
CA ASP A 187 14.80 -8.48 0.74
C ASP A 187 16.00 -8.13 1.62
N GLU A 188 16.52 -6.93 1.43
CA GLU A 188 17.61 -6.38 2.25
C GLU A 188 17.29 -4.92 2.57
N HIS A 189 16.95 -4.66 3.84
CA HIS A 189 16.70 -3.31 4.29
C HIS A 189 18.02 -2.52 4.49
N PRO A 190 17.98 -1.17 4.44
CA PRO A 190 19.11 -0.33 4.80
C PRO A 190 19.68 -0.73 6.16
N GLY A 191 21.02 -0.89 6.22
CA GLY A 191 21.70 -1.46 7.41
C GLY A 191 22.07 -2.93 7.27
N GLY A 192 21.77 -3.57 6.12
CA GLY A 192 22.18 -4.93 5.79
C GLY A 192 21.31 -6.02 6.43
N VAL A 193 20.11 -5.69 6.88
CA VAL A 193 19.16 -6.68 7.43
C VAL A 193 18.56 -7.48 6.27
N ARG A 194 19.09 -8.71 6.10
CA ARG A 194 18.60 -9.67 5.09
C ARG A 194 17.54 -10.57 5.69
N HIS A 195 16.43 -10.73 4.98
CA HIS A 195 15.31 -11.55 5.39
C HIS A 195 14.48 -11.99 4.19
N GLU A 196 13.42 -12.76 4.46
CA GLU A 196 12.46 -13.16 3.45
C GLU A 196 11.06 -12.72 3.89
N HIS A 197 10.27 -12.25 2.93
CA HIS A 197 8.84 -11.99 3.11
C HIS A 197 8.03 -13.06 2.41
N ALA A 198 6.99 -13.56 3.06
CA ALA A 198 5.92 -14.29 2.40
C ALA A 198 4.79 -13.30 2.11
N TYR A 199 4.23 -13.36 0.90
CA TYR A 199 3.22 -12.42 0.45
C TYR A 199 2.02 -13.12 -0.19
N GLU A 200 0.89 -12.42 -0.19
CA GLU A 200 -0.25 -12.65 -1.07
C GLU A 200 -0.63 -11.33 -1.75
N ARG A 201 -1.10 -11.43 -3.02
CA ARG A 201 -1.67 -10.33 -3.79
C ARG A 201 -2.99 -10.76 -4.38
N VAL A 202 -3.96 -9.85 -4.35
CA VAL A 202 -5.27 -10.04 -4.95
C VAL A 202 -5.63 -8.82 -5.79
N ILE A 203 -6.08 -9.07 -7.03
CA ILE A 203 -6.84 -8.09 -7.79
C ILE A 203 -8.27 -8.60 -7.83
N ALA A 204 -9.18 -7.84 -7.26
CA ALA A 204 -10.58 -8.23 -7.14
C ALA A 204 -11.51 -7.13 -7.70
N ARG A 205 -12.57 -7.56 -8.39
CA ARG A 205 -13.63 -6.69 -8.94
C ARG A 205 -14.89 -6.82 -8.10
N LYS A 206 -15.42 -5.66 -7.66
CA LYS A 206 -16.72 -5.60 -7.00
C LYS A 206 -17.83 -6.02 -7.96
N PRO A 207 -18.80 -6.85 -7.53
CA PRO A 207 -20.00 -7.11 -8.34
C PRO A 207 -20.72 -5.83 -8.76
N ALA A 208 -21.39 -5.92 -9.94
CA ALA A 208 -22.16 -4.82 -10.52
C ALA A 208 -23.46 -4.53 -9.73
#